data_fd5673fbf91cf25357402a49aeb2d6f3
#
_entry.id   fd5673fbf91cf25357402a49aeb2d6f3
#
_cell.length_a   1.000
_cell.length_b   1.000
_cell.length_c   1.000
_cell.angle_alpha   90.00
_cell.angle_beta   90.00
_cell.angle_gamma   90.00
#
_symmetry.space_group_name_H-M   'P 1'
#
loop_
_entity.id
_entity.type
_entity.pdbx_description
1 polymer ?
#
loop_
_entity_poly.entity_id
_entity_poly.type
_entity_poly.pdbx_seq_one_letter_code
_entity_poly.pdbx_strand_id
1 'polypeptide(L)'
;MATALSTWTDGYWWSNDGLRLHYRDYAGSSERPPILCLPGLTRNARDFETVAARFAPEWRVLVVDLRGRGESAYTRDSITYFPVVYVQDIDRLLEDLGIDRFVAFGTSLGGIVTMLLAATGRARVAGALLNDVGPNIETRELDRIRVFDGRQGAYSTGLHAAQGIAQSNAEVFPDYDLTDWLVVAKRLDRLSANSRIVPDYDKRIAEPFRLPAGEAGIDLWPALDTLASVPTPVVRGEPSDLLATATVELMLGRLFADTSVTVPRVVYAPVLDEPVASAAIDALLARVV
;
A
#
# COMPACT_ATOMS: atom_id res chain seq x y z
N MET A 1 -10.35 -17.78 21.32
CA MET A 1 -11.40 -16.74 21.35
C MET A 1 -11.40 -16.12 19.95
N ALA A 2 -12.49 -16.22 19.19
CA ALA A 2 -12.60 -15.51 17.92
C ALA A 2 -12.61 -14.01 18.22
N THR A 3 -11.55 -13.29 17.84
CA THR A 3 -11.50 -11.84 17.87
C THR A 3 -12.62 -11.34 16.96
N ALA A 4 -13.59 -10.63 17.52
CA ALA A 4 -14.61 -9.96 16.70
C ALA A 4 -13.83 -9.10 15.68
N LEU A 5 -14.04 -9.35 14.40
CA LEU A 5 -13.48 -8.51 13.34
C LEU A 5 -13.92 -7.07 13.64
N SER A 6 -12.98 -6.15 13.78
CA SER A 6 -13.32 -4.76 14.01
C SER A 6 -14.10 -4.28 12.79
N THR A 7 -15.29 -3.78 13.04
CA THR A 7 -16.16 -3.25 12.00
C THR A 7 -15.64 -1.89 11.56
N TRP A 8 -15.62 -1.64 10.26
CA TRP A 8 -15.35 -0.33 9.68
C TRP A 8 -16.63 0.31 9.17
N THR A 9 -16.58 1.60 8.93
CA THR A 9 -17.55 2.33 8.11
C THR A 9 -16.92 2.73 6.81
N ASP A 10 -17.66 2.57 5.71
CA ASP A 10 -17.22 3.04 4.40
C ASP A 10 -17.40 4.57 4.34
N GLY A 11 -16.30 5.27 4.04
CA GLY A 11 -16.26 6.69 3.84
C GLY A 11 -15.92 7.05 2.40
N TYR A 12 -16.34 8.23 1.96
CA TYR A 12 -16.08 8.70 0.60
C TYR A 12 -15.66 10.16 0.62
N TRP A 13 -14.76 10.51 -0.29
CA TRP A 13 -14.40 11.90 -0.56
C TRP A 13 -14.31 12.16 -2.06
N TRP A 14 -14.16 13.42 -2.42
CA TRP A 14 -14.06 13.82 -3.82
C TRP A 14 -12.68 14.35 -4.12
N SER A 15 -12.04 13.82 -5.15
CA SER A 15 -10.78 14.35 -5.67
C SER A 15 -10.98 15.73 -6.30
N ASN A 16 -9.89 16.46 -6.55
CA ASN A 16 -9.94 17.77 -7.19
C ASN A 16 -10.51 17.74 -8.61
N ASP A 17 -10.40 16.61 -9.30
CA ASP A 17 -10.94 16.36 -10.64
C ASP A 17 -12.32 15.67 -10.62
N GLY A 18 -12.96 15.60 -9.45
CA GLY A 18 -14.34 15.15 -9.29
C GLY A 18 -14.55 13.65 -9.30
N LEU A 19 -13.53 12.85 -9.00
CA LEU A 19 -13.72 11.41 -8.78
C LEU A 19 -14.17 11.15 -7.34
N ARG A 20 -15.16 10.28 -7.16
CA ARG A 20 -15.54 9.75 -5.86
C ARG A 20 -14.55 8.66 -5.46
N LEU A 21 -13.82 8.89 -4.39
CA LEU A 21 -12.83 8.00 -3.83
C LEU A 21 -13.34 7.40 -2.52
N HIS A 22 -12.80 6.25 -2.13
CA HIS A 22 -13.29 5.45 -1.02
C HIS A 22 -12.18 5.18 0.02
N TYR A 23 -12.58 5.13 1.28
CA TYR A 23 -11.76 4.63 2.38
C TYR A 23 -12.59 3.84 3.38
N ARG A 24 -11.95 2.94 4.10
CA ARG A 24 -12.50 2.28 5.28
C ARG A 24 -12.03 3.01 6.52
N ASP A 25 -12.96 3.38 7.39
CA ASP A 25 -12.70 4.04 8.68
C ASP A 25 -12.94 3.04 9.81
N TYR A 26 -11.88 2.60 10.43
CA TYR A 26 -11.91 1.78 11.64
C TYR A 26 -11.81 2.71 12.83
N ALA A 27 -12.91 2.82 13.59
CA ALA A 27 -13.01 3.72 14.73
C ALA A 27 -11.94 3.40 15.80
N GLY A 28 -11.38 4.45 16.37
CA GLY A 28 -10.36 4.35 17.43
C GLY A 28 -10.22 5.63 18.22
N SER A 29 -9.18 5.70 19.06
CA SER A 29 -8.91 6.84 19.91
C SER A 29 -8.71 8.13 19.09
N SER A 30 -9.29 9.23 19.54
CA SER A 30 -9.05 10.59 19.02
C SER A 30 -7.84 11.28 19.67
N GLU A 31 -7.25 10.69 20.70
CA GLU A 31 -6.09 11.25 21.41
C GLU A 31 -4.77 10.96 20.70
N ARG A 32 -4.80 10.06 19.73
CA ARG A 32 -3.63 9.64 18.93
C ARG A 32 -3.81 10.05 17.47
N PRO A 33 -2.72 10.36 16.75
CA PRO A 33 -2.82 10.57 15.33
C PRO A 33 -3.32 9.30 14.64
N PRO A 34 -4.27 9.35 13.69
CA PRO A 34 -4.77 8.16 13.01
C PRO A 34 -3.66 7.49 12.19
N ILE A 35 -3.81 6.20 11.98
CA ILE A 35 -2.99 5.42 11.04
C ILE A 35 -3.64 5.52 9.66
N LEU A 36 -2.89 5.97 8.66
CA LEU A 36 -3.29 6.01 7.26
C LEU A 36 -2.58 4.89 6.51
N CYS A 37 -3.34 3.91 6.02
CA CYS A 37 -2.83 2.79 5.25
C CYS A 37 -2.97 3.03 3.75
N LEU A 38 -1.86 2.95 3.03
CA LEU A 38 -1.72 3.22 1.60
C LEU A 38 -1.29 1.95 0.86
N PRO A 39 -2.19 1.32 0.08
CA PRO A 39 -1.91 0.06 -0.60
C PRO A 39 -0.95 0.19 -1.79
N GLY A 40 -0.46 -0.95 -2.27
CA GLY A 40 0.35 -1.07 -3.48
C GLY A 40 -0.43 -0.82 -4.77
N LEU A 41 0.29 -0.88 -5.91
CA LEU A 41 -0.22 -0.47 -7.24
C LEU A 41 -1.55 -1.14 -7.63
N THR A 42 -1.67 -2.45 -7.47
CA THR A 42 -2.84 -3.25 -7.87
C THR A 42 -3.70 -3.68 -6.68
N ARG A 43 -3.46 -3.05 -5.54
CA ARG A 43 -4.05 -3.42 -4.27
C ARG A 43 -5.15 -2.45 -3.85
N ASN A 44 -5.92 -2.81 -2.84
CA ASN A 44 -7.04 -2.05 -2.33
C ASN A 44 -7.13 -2.16 -0.80
N ALA A 45 -8.14 -1.54 -0.19
CA ALA A 45 -8.29 -1.46 1.25
C ALA A 45 -8.34 -2.83 1.97
N ARG A 46 -8.68 -3.92 1.29
CA ARG A 46 -8.73 -5.27 1.89
C ARG A 46 -7.34 -5.78 2.31
N ASP A 47 -6.26 -5.25 1.73
CA ASP A 47 -4.90 -5.66 2.07
C ASP A 47 -4.50 -5.35 3.52
N PHE A 48 -5.07 -4.29 4.08
CA PHE A 48 -4.78 -3.85 5.45
C PHE A 48 -5.83 -4.29 6.48
N GLU A 49 -6.78 -5.17 6.12
CA GLU A 49 -7.87 -5.57 7.01
C GLU A 49 -7.37 -6.18 8.33
N THR A 50 -6.36 -7.07 8.26
CA THR A 50 -5.74 -7.70 9.43
C THR A 50 -5.01 -6.66 10.29
N VAL A 51 -4.25 -5.77 9.67
CA VAL A 51 -3.53 -4.68 10.35
C VAL A 51 -4.51 -3.73 11.04
N ALA A 52 -5.55 -3.30 10.32
CA ALA A 52 -6.56 -2.40 10.87
C ALA A 52 -7.30 -3.03 12.05
N ALA A 53 -7.71 -4.31 11.94
CA ALA A 53 -8.37 -5.03 13.02
C ALA A 53 -7.49 -5.18 14.26
N ARG A 54 -6.17 -5.27 14.09
CA ARG A 54 -5.21 -5.37 15.19
C ARG A 54 -5.10 -4.07 15.99
N PHE A 55 -5.08 -2.93 15.32
CA PHE A 55 -4.82 -1.64 15.98
C PHE A 55 -6.06 -0.89 16.41
N ALA A 56 -7.21 -1.11 15.78
CA ALA A 56 -8.49 -0.61 16.30
C ALA A 56 -8.93 -1.44 17.53
N PRO A 57 -9.50 -0.84 18.57
CA PRO A 57 -9.91 0.56 18.73
C PRO A 57 -8.85 1.48 19.35
N GLU A 58 -7.63 1.00 19.66
CA GLU A 58 -6.61 1.85 20.27
C GLU A 58 -6.17 3.00 19.35
N TRP A 59 -6.18 2.77 18.06
CA TRP A 59 -5.87 3.72 16.99
C TRP A 59 -7.03 3.80 16.02
N ARG A 60 -7.40 5.00 15.60
CA ARG A 60 -8.23 5.15 14.41
C ARG A 60 -7.41 4.74 13.20
N VAL A 61 -7.92 3.85 12.35
CA VAL A 61 -7.22 3.39 11.15
C VAL A 61 -8.03 3.74 9.92
N LEU A 62 -7.42 4.47 9.00
CA LEU A 62 -7.99 4.81 7.71
C LEU A 62 -7.28 3.99 6.64
N VAL A 63 -8.01 3.21 5.87
CA VAL A 63 -7.45 2.41 4.77
C VAL A 63 -8.07 2.87 3.47
N VAL A 64 -7.27 3.47 2.58
CA VAL A 64 -7.79 4.06 1.35
C VAL A 64 -7.79 3.08 0.19
N ASP A 65 -8.75 3.25 -0.70
CA ASP A 65 -8.68 2.78 -2.07
C ASP A 65 -8.19 3.93 -2.95
N LEU A 66 -6.99 3.80 -3.51
CA LEU A 66 -6.51 4.79 -4.47
C LEU A 66 -7.41 4.81 -5.71
N ARG A 67 -7.47 5.92 -6.45
CA ARG A 67 -8.28 6.01 -7.69
C ARG A 67 -8.07 4.81 -8.60
N GLY A 68 -9.14 4.25 -9.12
CA GLY A 68 -9.12 3.08 -10.01
C GLY A 68 -8.89 1.74 -9.31
N ARG A 69 -9.03 1.65 -7.98
CA ARG A 69 -8.95 0.40 -7.19
C ARG A 69 -10.13 0.30 -6.24
N GLY A 70 -10.49 -0.92 -5.88
CA GLY A 70 -11.54 -1.19 -4.90
C GLY A 70 -12.84 -0.46 -5.21
N GLU A 71 -13.37 0.24 -4.23
CA GLU A 71 -14.62 1.00 -4.32
C GLU A 71 -14.43 2.44 -4.84
N SER A 72 -13.17 2.86 -5.11
CA SER A 72 -12.87 4.15 -5.71
C SER A 72 -13.20 4.18 -7.20
N ALA A 73 -13.69 5.32 -7.68
CA ALA A 73 -14.04 5.50 -9.09
C ALA A 73 -12.82 5.35 -10.01
N TYR A 74 -13.08 4.86 -11.22
CA TYR A 74 -12.09 4.78 -12.30
C TYR A 74 -12.07 6.11 -13.05
N THR A 75 -10.87 6.59 -13.36
CA THR A 75 -10.72 7.81 -14.16
C THR A 75 -10.92 7.54 -15.66
N ARG A 76 -11.31 8.56 -16.40
CA ARG A 76 -11.32 8.52 -17.88
C ARG A 76 -9.94 8.77 -18.45
N ASP A 77 -9.12 9.56 -17.74
CA ASP A 77 -7.77 9.92 -18.13
C ASP A 77 -6.75 9.11 -17.31
N SER A 78 -6.18 8.07 -17.92
CA SER A 78 -5.23 7.15 -17.30
C SER A 78 -3.92 7.83 -16.87
N ILE A 79 -3.54 8.99 -17.43
CA ILE A 79 -2.36 9.75 -17.01
C ILE A 79 -2.48 10.17 -15.54
N THR A 80 -3.70 10.31 -15.02
CA THR A 80 -3.94 10.65 -13.61
C THR A 80 -3.63 9.50 -12.64
N TYR A 81 -3.32 8.29 -13.11
CA TYR A 81 -2.81 7.19 -12.29
C TYR A 81 -1.33 7.36 -11.97
N PHE A 82 -0.96 8.51 -11.45
CA PHE A 82 0.42 8.89 -11.18
C PHE A 82 0.60 9.31 -9.70
N PRO A 83 1.75 9.00 -9.05
CA PRO A 83 1.95 9.22 -7.61
C PRO A 83 1.63 10.63 -7.13
N VAL A 84 1.98 11.68 -7.90
CA VAL A 84 1.68 13.06 -7.52
C VAL A 84 0.17 13.33 -7.44
N VAL A 85 -0.63 12.70 -8.30
CA VAL A 85 -2.09 12.83 -8.25
C VAL A 85 -2.66 12.08 -7.04
N TYR A 86 -2.10 10.92 -6.70
CA TYR A 86 -2.48 10.21 -5.47
C TYR A 86 -2.19 11.06 -4.22
N VAL A 87 -1.07 11.77 -4.19
CA VAL A 87 -0.75 12.71 -3.10
C VAL A 87 -1.83 13.80 -2.98
N GLN A 88 -2.25 14.39 -4.10
CA GLN A 88 -3.32 15.40 -4.10
C GLN A 88 -4.64 14.83 -3.60
N ASP A 89 -4.98 13.60 -3.99
CA ASP A 89 -6.20 12.92 -3.50
C ASP A 89 -6.16 12.70 -1.99
N ILE A 90 -5.03 12.26 -1.47
CA ILE A 90 -4.85 11.99 -0.03
C ILE A 90 -4.80 13.31 0.77
N ASP A 91 -4.13 14.34 0.26
CA ASP A 91 -4.14 15.67 0.89
C ASP A 91 -5.57 16.18 1.05
N ARG A 92 -6.40 16.02 0.01
CA ARG A 92 -7.82 16.39 0.06
C ARG A 92 -8.60 15.59 1.10
N LEU A 93 -8.39 14.27 1.19
CA LEU A 93 -9.00 13.43 2.22
C LEU A 93 -8.65 13.93 3.62
N LEU A 94 -7.37 14.19 3.86
CA LEU A 94 -6.88 14.66 5.17
C LEU A 94 -7.47 16.03 5.53
N GLU A 95 -7.61 16.93 4.55
CA GLU A 95 -8.28 18.22 4.72
C GLU A 95 -9.77 18.05 5.07
N ASP A 96 -10.49 17.22 4.32
CA ASP A 96 -11.93 16.97 4.53
C ASP A 96 -12.21 16.33 5.90
N LEU A 97 -11.30 15.51 6.42
CA LEU A 97 -11.39 14.87 7.73
C LEU A 97 -10.81 15.72 8.89
N GLY A 98 -10.20 16.87 8.60
CA GLY A 98 -9.54 17.70 9.60
C GLY A 98 -8.35 17.01 10.27
N ILE A 99 -7.61 16.17 9.53
CA ILE A 99 -6.46 15.43 10.04
C ILE A 99 -5.19 16.21 9.76
N ASP A 100 -4.61 16.80 10.80
CA ASP A 100 -3.37 17.59 10.72
C ASP A 100 -2.12 16.73 10.96
N ARG A 101 -2.25 15.57 11.58
CA ARG A 101 -1.13 14.68 11.90
C ARG A 101 -1.57 13.22 11.81
N PHE A 102 -0.78 12.36 11.20
CA PHE A 102 -1.07 10.93 11.02
C PHE A 102 0.20 10.09 10.97
N VAL A 103 0.06 8.76 11.17
CA VAL A 103 1.10 7.76 10.93
C VAL A 103 0.79 7.10 9.58
N ALA A 104 1.76 7.02 8.67
CA ALA A 104 1.56 6.43 7.36
C ALA A 104 2.09 4.99 7.31
N PHE A 105 1.28 4.05 6.85
CA PHE A 105 1.71 2.69 6.50
C PHE A 105 1.60 2.55 4.98
N GLY A 106 2.75 2.60 4.30
CA GLY A 106 2.80 2.56 2.84
C GLY A 106 3.46 1.30 2.30
N THR A 107 2.73 0.53 1.50
CA THR A 107 3.25 -0.65 0.80
C THR A 107 3.56 -0.30 -0.64
N SER A 108 4.81 -0.53 -1.11
CA SER A 108 5.20 -0.31 -2.50
C SER A 108 4.80 1.09 -2.98
N LEU A 109 3.89 1.21 -3.97
CA LEU A 109 3.33 2.50 -4.40
C LEU A 109 2.84 3.36 -3.23
N GLY A 110 2.19 2.76 -2.24
CA GLY A 110 1.75 3.46 -1.04
C GLY A 110 2.90 4.08 -0.24
N GLY A 111 4.08 3.44 -0.24
CA GLY A 111 5.30 4.00 0.35
C GLY A 111 5.87 5.16 -0.46
N ILE A 112 5.80 5.10 -1.80
CA ILE A 112 6.14 6.25 -2.66
C ILE A 112 5.24 7.44 -2.34
N VAL A 113 3.93 7.21 -2.24
CA VAL A 113 2.97 8.26 -1.86
C VAL A 113 3.28 8.80 -0.46
N THR A 114 3.68 7.94 0.50
CA THR A 114 4.09 8.36 1.85
C THR A 114 5.29 9.30 1.81
N MET A 115 6.35 8.95 1.09
CA MET A 115 7.53 9.82 0.93
C MET A 115 7.16 11.17 0.30
N LEU A 116 6.35 11.15 -0.76
CA LEU A 116 5.91 12.37 -1.43
C LEU A 116 4.98 13.22 -0.56
N LEU A 117 4.08 12.63 0.23
CA LEU A 117 3.25 13.34 1.22
C LEU A 117 4.11 14.05 2.25
N ALA A 118 5.15 13.39 2.79
CA ALA A 118 6.09 14.01 3.70
C ALA A 118 6.81 15.21 3.05
N ALA A 119 7.18 15.07 1.77
CA ALA A 119 7.88 16.12 1.01
C ALA A 119 7.01 17.34 0.66
N THR A 120 5.66 17.28 0.82
CA THR A 120 4.80 18.47 0.63
C THR A 120 5.07 19.59 1.64
N GLY A 121 5.90 19.33 2.66
CA GLY A 121 6.29 20.31 3.68
C GLY A 121 5.19 20.65 4.69
N ARG A 122 4.10 19.91 4.70
CA ARG A 122 2.96 20.14 5.60
C ARG A 122 3.13 19.46 6.96
N ALA A 123 4.30 19.08 7.36
CA ALA A 123 4.66 18.49 8.68
C ALA A 123 3.62 17.55 9.31
N ARG A 124 2.86 16.81 8.48
CA ARG A 124 1.72 15.99 8.91
C ARG A 124 2.10 14.58 9.35
N VAL A 125 3.22 14.07 8.83
CA VAL A 125 3.64 12.69 9.12
C VAL A 125 4.27 12.64 10.50
N ALA A 126 3.65 11.87 11.41
CA ALA A 126 4.14 11.64 12.77
C ALA A 126 5.10 10.45 12.87
N GLY A 127 4.99 9.55 11.93
CA GLY A 127 5.81 8.36 11.76
C GLY A 127 5.41 7.67 10.47
N ALA A 128 6.28 6.86 9.89
CA ALA A 128 5.99 6.14 8.65
C ALA A 128 6.47 4.70 8.73
N LEU A 129 5.81 3.79 8.04
CA LEU A 129 6.28 2.45 7.75
C LEU A 129 6.41 2.32 6.24
N LEU A 130 7.61 2.03 5.77
CA LEU A 130 7.91 1.77 4.37
C LEU A 130 8.00 0.27 4.14
N ASN A 131 6.97 -0.31 3.52
CA ASN A 131 6.87 -1.74 3.30
C ASN A 131 7.26 -2.08 1.86
N ASP A 132 8.41 -2.71 1.72
CA ASP A 132 9.02 -3.22 0.50
C ASP A 132 9.11 -2.16 -0.61
N VAL A 133 9.66 -1.00 -0.26
CA VAL A 133 9.82 0.15 -1.15
C VAL A 133 11.04 0.98 -0.74
N GLY A 134 11.74 1.49 -1.72
CA GLY A 134 12.85 2.41 -1.56
C GLY A 134 12.71 3.67 -2.41
N PRO A 135 13.66 4.61 -2.25
CA PRO A 135 13.67 5.87 -3.02
C PRO A 135 14.17 5.69 -4.47
N ASN A 136 14.68 4.52 -4.82
CA ASN A 136 15.01 4.12 -6.19
C ASN A 136 14.02 3.05 -6.63
N ILE A 137 13.37 3.27 -7.76
CA ILE A 137 12.57 2.23 -8.41
C ILE A 137 13.50 1.48 -9.36
N GLU A 138 13.75 0.22 -9.09
CA GLU A 138 14.59 -0.62 -9.92
C GLU A 138 13.98 -0.79 -11.33
N THR A 139 14.83 -0.79 -12.37
CA THR A 139 14.36 -0.92 -13.76
C THR A 139 13.53 -2.20 -13.97
N ARG A 140 13.86 -3.28 -13.28
CA ARG A 140 13.10 -4.54 -13.31
C ARG A 140 11.66 -4.38 -12.81
N GLU A 141 11.43 -3.53 -11.81
CA GLU A 141 10.10 -3.23 -11.29
C GLU A 141 9.27 -2.49 -12.32
N LEU A 142 9.85 -1.46 -12.94
CA LEU A 142 9.21 -0.75 -14.05
C LEU A 142 8.87 -1.70 -15.21
N ASP A 143 9.77 -2.61 -15.56
CA ASP A 143 9.54 -3.60 -16.60
C ASP A 143 8.42 -4.58 -16.22
N ARG A 144 8.34 -5.01 -14.96
CA ARG A 144 7.19 -5.80 -14.46
C ARG A 144 5.88 -5.04 -14.56
N ILE A 145 5.86 -3.77 -14.15
CA ILE A 145 4.67 -2.91 -14.27
C ILE A 145 4.30 -2.74 -15.75
N ARG A 146 5.27 -2.57 -16.64
CA ARG A 146 5.06 -2.43 -18.09
C ARG A 146 4.53 -3.71 -18.73
N VAL A 147 5.08 -4.85 -18.34
CA VAL A 147 4.66 -6.19 -18.81
C VAL A 147 3.37 -6.64 -18.12
N PHE A 148 3.02 -6.00 -17.01
CA PHE A 148 1.77 -6.25 -16.28
C PHE A 148 0.58 -5.79 -17.11
N ASP A 149 0.32 -6.54 -18.16
CA ASP A 149 -0.64 -6.22 -19.24
C ASP A 149 -2.07 -6.63 -18.90
N GLY A 150 -2.43 -6.56 -17.62
CA GLY A 150 -3.75 -6.98 -17.19
C GLY A 150 -4.08 -8.42 -17.61
N ARG A 151 -3.04 -9.29 -17.70
CA ARG A 151 -3.17 -10.71 -18.09
C ARG A 151 -3.92 -11.55 -17.07
N GLN A 152 -4.22 -11.00 -15.90
CA GLN A 152 -5.14 -11.65 -14.99
C GLN A 152 -6.50 -11.72 -15.66
N GLY A 153 -6.91 -12.95 -15.97
CA GLY A 153 -8.12 -13.25 -16.72
C GLY A 153 -9.38 -12.97 -15.89
N ALA A 154 -10.52 -13.04 -16.56
CA ALA A 154 -11.80 -13.17 -15.88
C ALA A 154 -12.03 -14.66 -15.56
N TYR A 155 -12.11 -14.99 -14.29
CA TYR A 155 -12.29 -16.37 -13.82
C TYR A 155 -13.77 -16.69 -13.57
N SER A 156 -14.15 -17.95 -13.71
CA SER A 156 -15.54 -18.39 -13.48
C SER A 156 -15.86 -18.55 -11.98
N THR A 157 -14.85 -18.81 -11.16
CA THR A 157 -14.99 -19.01 -9.69
C THR A 157 -13.78 -18.45 -8.95
N GLY A 158 -13.94 -18.20 -7.64
CA GLY A 158 -12.82 -17.81 -6.78
C GLY A 158 -11.72 -18.87 -6.71
N LEU A 159 -12.06 -20.15 -6.85
CA LEU A 159 -11.06 -21.23 -6.91
C LEU A 159 -10.18 -21.13 -8.16
N HIS A 160 -10.77 -20.86 -9.33
CA HIS A 160 -10.00 -20.67 -10.56
C HIS A 160 -9.13 -19.39 -10.48
N ALA A 161 -9.62 -18.33 -9.83
CA ALA A 161 -8.83 -17.13 -9.59
C ALA A 161 -7.62 -17.43 -8.69
N ALA A 162 -7.84 -18.13 -7.57
CA ALA A 162 -6.78 -18.56 -6.66
C ALA A 162 -5.71 -19.42 -7.37
N GLN A 163 -6.14 -20.37 -8.20
CA GLN A 163 -5.23 -21.21 -8.98
C GLN A 163 -4.43 -20.38 -10.01
N GLY A 164 -5.09 -19.41 -10.69
CA GLY A 164 -4.41 -18.53 -11.64
C GLY A 164 -3.38 -17.62 -10.97
N ILE A 165 -3.69 -17.08 -9.79
CA ILE A 165 -2.76 -16.29 -8.98
C ILE A 165 -1.59 -17.16 -8.51
N ALA A 166 -1.88 -18.39 -8.02
CA ALA A 166 -0.87 -19.34 -7.58
C ALA A 166 0.14 -19.67 -8.70
N GLN A 167 -0.36 -19.97 -9.92
CA GLN A 167 0.52 -20.27 -11.07
C GLN A 167 1.53 -19.15 -11.38
N SER A 168 1.15 -17.90 -11.13
CA SER A 168 2.00 -16.74 -11.43
C SER A 168 2.90 -16.34 -10.26
N ASN A 169 2.64 -16.86 -9.04
CA ASN A 169 3.28 -16.39 -7.81
C ASN A 169 3.78 -17.52 -6.89
N ALA A 170 3.71 -18.79 -7.30
CA ALA A 170 4.13 -19.92 -6.45
C ALA A 170 5.62 -19.83 -6.05
N GLU A 171 6.49 -19.30 -6.93
CA GLU A 171 7.89 -19.08 -6.63
C GLU A 171 8.11 -17.96 -5.62
N VAL A 172 7.16 -17.02 -5.55
CA VAL A 172 7.19 -15.86 -4.65
C VAL A 172 6.75 -16.24 -3.24
N PHE A 173 5.81 -17.17 -3.12
CA PHE A 173 5.24 -17.65 -1.85
C PHE A 173 5.25 -19.19 -1.84
N PRO A 174 6.42 -19.83 -1.67
CA PRO A 174 6.56 -21.27 -1.82
C PRO A 174 5.81 -22.10 -0.77
N ASP A 175 5.44 -21.47 0.36
CA ASP A 175 4.74 -22.11 1.47
C ASP A 175 3.22 -21.96 1.41
N TYR A 176 2.70 -21.19 0.45
CA TYR A 176 1.25 -20.96 0.35
C TYR A 176 0.54 -22.18 -0.19
N ASP A 177 -0.48 -22.61 0.54
CA ASP A 177 -1.41 -23.63 0.09
C ASP A 177 -2.61 -23.01 -0.66
N LEU A 178 -3.55 -23.86 -1.10
CA LEU A 178 -4.74 -23.40 -1.82
C LEU A 178 -5.61 -22.47 -0.97
N THR A 179 -5.64 -22.68 0.35
CA THR A 179 -6.42 -21.84 1.27
C THR A 179 -5.87 -20.44 1.32
N ASP A 180 -4.54 -20.31 1.37
CA ASP A 180 -3.85 -19.02 1.34
C ASP A 180 -4.13 -18.29 0.02
N TRP A 181 -4.04 -19.00 -1.11
CA TRP A 181 -4.36 -18.42 -2.42
C TRP A 181 -5.83 -18.00 -2.57
N LEU A 182 -6.76 -18.68 -1.91
CA LEU A 182 -8.16 -18.25 -1.85
C LEU A 182 -8.33 -16.95 -1.05
N VAL A 183 -7.57 -16.77 0.02
CA VAL A 183 -7.53 -15.52 0.79
C VAL A 183 -6.96 -14.39 -0.06
N VAL A 184 -5.85 -14.65 -0.77
CA VAL A 184 -5.24 -13.67 -1.69
C VAL A 184 -6.23 -13.28 -2.79
N ALA A 185 -6.87 -14.25 -3.44
CA ALA A 185 -7.86 -13.97 -4.50
C ALA A 185 -9.02 -13.10 -3.99
N LYS A 186 -9.53 -13.34 -2.78
CA LYS A 186 -10.58 -12.50 -2.16
C LYS A 186 -10.13 -11.06 -1.90
N ARG A 187 -8.83 -10.84 -1.62
CA ARG A 187 -8.28 -9.49 -1.43
C ARG A 187 -8.09 -8.75 -2.75
N LEU A 188 -7.64 -9.46 -3.79
CA LEU A 188 -7.25 -8.86 -5.07
C LEU A 188 -8.39 -8.68 -6.06
N ASP A 189 -9.36 -9.60 -6.04
CA ASP A 189 -10.38 -9.72 -7.07
C ASP A 189 -11.76 -9.33 -6.54
N ARG A 190 -12.66 -9.02 -7.47
CA ARG A 190 -14.07 -8.76 -7.22
C ARG A 190 -14.97 -9.55 -8.15
N LEU A 191 -16.22 -9.72 -7.75
CA LEU A 191 -17.26 -10.21 -8.65
C LEU A 191 -17.73 -9.10 -9.58
N SER A 192 -17.60 -9.32 -10.88
CA SER A 192 -18.10 -8.38 -11.90
C SER A 192 -19.61 -8.53 -12.15
N ALA A 193 -20.22 -7.56 -12.81
CA ALA A 193 -21.63 -7.59 -13.21
C ALA A 193 -21.99 -8.82 -14.07
N ASN A 194 -21.02 -9.39 -14.78
CA ASN A 194 -21.18 -10.58 -15.61
C ASN A 194 -20.88 -11.88 -14.84
N SER A 195 -20.96 -11.87 -13.52
CA SER A 195 -20.70 -13.02 -12.63
C SER A 195 -19.33 -13.67 -12.85
N ARG A 196 -18.31 -12.86 -13.20
CA ARG A 196 -16.92 -13.31 -13.32
C ARG A 196 -16.09 -12.71 -12.20
N ILE A 197 -15.13 -13.46 -11.70
CA ILE A 197 -14.10 -12.95 -10.79
C ILE A 197 -13.06 -12.24 -11.63
N VAL A 198 -12.84 -10.97 -11.34
CA VAL A 198 -11.92 -10.10 -12.09
C VAL A 198 -11.06 -9.30 -11.12
N PRO A 199 -9.85 -8.88 -11.53
CA PRO A 199 -9.03 -7.96 -10.73
C PRO A 199 -9.79 -6.70 -10.34
N ASP A 200 -9.61 -6.26 -9.11
CA ASP A 200 -10.34 -5.13 -8.54
C ASP A 200 -9.56 -3.82 -8.70
N TYR A 201 -9.14 -3.56 -9.93
CA TYR A 201 -8.46 -2.33 -10.35
C TYR A 201 -8.67 -2.05 -11.85
N ASP A 202 -8.48 -0.80 -12.24
CA ASP A 202 -8.47 -0.38 -13.66
C ASP A 202 -7.17 -0.87 -14.32
N LYS A 203 -7.29 -1.67 -15.38
CA LYS A 203 -6.13 -2.19 -16.14
C LYS A 203 -5.21 -1.09 -16.69
N ARG A 204 -5.72 0.12 -16.84
CA ARG A 204 -4.99 1.29 -17.35
C ARG A 204 -4.05 1.93 -16.32
N ILE A 205 -4.00 1.45 -15.06
CA ILE A 205 -3.09 1.96 -14.03
C ILE A 205 -1.61 1.86 -14.41
N ALA A 206 -1.26 0.98 -15.34
CA ALA A 206 0.10 0.80 -15.83
C ALA A 206 0.45 1.73 -17.02
N GLU A 207 -0.52 2.42 -17.64
CA GLU A 207 -0.27 3.26 -18.81
C GLU A 207 0.72 4.40 -18.57
N PRO A 208 0.67 5.14 -17.45
CA PRO A 208 1.64 6.22 -17.20
C PRO A 208 3.10 5.75 -17.16
N PHE A 209 3.34 4.50 -16.74
CA PHE A 209 4.69 3.92 -16.68
C PHE A 209 5.23 3.48 -18.04
N ARG A 210 4.40 3.47 -19.07
CA ARG A 210 4.78 3.13 -20.45
C ARG A 210 5.20 4.35 -21.28
N LEU A 211 4.98 5.56 -20.76
CA LEU A 211 5.36 6.79 -21.44
C LEU A 211 6.88 7.00 -21.39
N PRO A 212 7.51 7.57 -22.44
CA PRO A 212 8.97 7.76 -22.48
C PRO A 212 9.54 8.56 -21.32
N ALA A 213 8.77 9.47 -20.73
CA ALA A 213 9.16 10.23 -19.53
C ALA A 213 9.00 9.42 -18.23
N GLY A 214 8.27 8.31 -18.24
CA GLY A 214 8.13 7.39 -17.11
C GLY A 214 9.37 6.51 -16.89
N GLU A 215 10.36 6.60 -17.78
CA GLU A 215 11.62 5.85 -17.70
C GLU A 215 12.68 6.53 -16.84
N ALA A 216 12.65 7.86 -16.76
CA ALA A 216 13.49 8.59 -15.82
C ALA A 216 12.92 8.36 -14.43
N GLY A 217 13.49 7.40 -13.69
CA GLY A 217 13.08 7.11 -12.32
C GLY A 217 12.99 8.41 -11.52
N ILE A 218 11.87 8.62 -10.86
CA ILE A 218 11.73 9.76 -9.95
C ILE A 218 12.78 9.55 -8.85
N ASP A 219 13.71 10.48 -8.70
CA ASP A 219 14.62 10.48 -7.57
C ASP A 219 13.84 10.83 -6.30
N LEU A 220 13.57 9.81 -5.48
CA LEU A 220 12.83 9.96 -4.23
C LEU A 220 13.74 10.13 -3.01
N TRP A 221 15.07 10.21 -3.17
CA TRP A 221 15.98 10.45 -2.05
C TRP A 221 15.68 11.76 -1.30
N PRO A 222 15.42 12.89 -1.98
CA PRO A 222 15.02 14.12 -1.28
C PRO A 222 13.68 13.98 -0.53
N ALA A 223 12.74 13.18 -1.07
CA ALA A 223 11.47 12.92 -0.41
C ALA A 223 11.65 12.00 0.81
N LEU A 224 12.52 10.99 0.72
CA LEU A 224 12.90 10.14 1.86
C LEU A 224 13.54 10.97 2.98
N ASP A 225 14.45 11.90 2.64
CA ASP A 225 15.15 12.73 3.62
C ASP A 225 14.18 13.56 4.49
N THR A 226 12.98 13.87 3.99
CA THR A 226 11.93 14.55 4.81
C THR A 226 11.39 13.69 5.95
N LEU A 227 11.54 12.37 5.88
CA LEU A 227 11.18 11.43 6.93
C LEU A 227 12.29 11.24 7.98
N ALA A 228 13.47 11.85 7.80
CA ALA A 228 14.62 11.70 8.69
C ALA A 228 14.35 12.15 10.14
N SER A 229 13.33 12.98 10.37
CA SER A 229 12.97 13.51 11.70
C SER A 229 11.90 12.71 12.41
N VAL A 230 11.33 11.68 11.78
CA VAL A 230 10.24 10.87 12.35
C VAL A 230 10.59 9.37 12.35
N PRO A 231 10.05 8.59 13.31
CA PRO A 231 10.27 7.14 13.32
C PRO A 231 9.81 6.52 12.00
N THR A 232 10.73 5.85 11.29
CA THR A 232 10.43 5.30 9.96
C THR A 232 11.09 3.94 9.78
N PRO A 233 10.53 2.83 10.32
CA PRO A 233 11.01 1.49 10.02
C PRO A 233 10.80 1.14 8.56
N VAL A 234 11.78 0.38 8.03
CA VAL A 234 11.72 -0.20 6.69
C VAL A 234 11.49 -1.70 6.83
N VAL A 235 10.41 -2.20 6.25
CA VAL A 235 10.11 -3.64 6.20
C VAL A 235 10.40 -4.16 4.79
N ARG A 236 11.12 -5.27 4.69
CA ARG A 236 11.53 -5.86 3.42
C ARG A 236 11.27 -7.36 3.42
N GLY A 237 10.79 -7.92 2.31
CA GLY A 237 10.79 -9.36 2.10
C GLY A 237 12.23 -9.88 1.85
N GLU A 238 12.64 -11.01 2.44
CA GLU A 238 14.01 -11.53 2.35
C GLU A 238 14.49 -11.69 0.90
N PRO A 239 13.74 -12.34 0.00
CA PRO A 239 14.10 -12.45 -1.41
C PRO A 239 13.51 -11.32 -2.27
N SER A 240 13.14 -10.16 -1.68
CA SER A 240 12.63 -9.03 -2.46
C SER A 240 13.64 -8.59 -3.51
N ASP A 241 13.18 -8.52 -4.75
CA ASP A 241 13.93 -8.00 -5.89
C ASP A 241 13.55 -6.53 -6.21
N LEU A 242 12.61 -5.95 -5.44
CA LEU A 242 12.19 -4.55 -5.56
C LEU A 242 13.00 -3.63 -4.67
N LEU A 243 13.39 -4.11 -3.49
CA LEU A 243 14.16 -3.35 -2.51
C LEU A 243 15.47 -4.10 -2.21
N ALA A 244 16.57 -3.69 -2.83
CA ALA A 244 17.88 -4.29 -2.59
C ALA A 244 18.36 -4.01 -1.14
N THR A 245 19.06 -4.96 -0.53
CA THR A 245 19.65 -4.80 0.81
C THR A 245 20.56 -3.58 0.90
N ALA A 246 21.38 -3.34 -0.13
CA ALA A 246 22.24 -2.16 -0.20
C ALA A 246 21.43 -0.85 -0.17
N THR A 247 20.25 -0.81 -0.82
CA THR A 247 19.36 0.36 -0.76
C THR A 247 18.82 0.56 0.65
N VAL A 248 18.45 -0.53 1.35
CA VAL A 248 18.00 -0.45 2.76
C VAL A 248 19.10 0.15 3.65
N GLU A 249 20.35 -0.30 3.49
CA GLU A 249 21.49 0.23 4.25
C GLU A 249 21.68 1.74 4.04
N LEU A 250 21.54 2.21 2.79
CA LEU A 250 21.59 3.64 2.47
C LEU A 250 20.41 4.42 3.08
N MET A 251 19.20 3.83 3.07
CA MET A 251 18.02 4.43 3.70
C MET A 251 18.22 4.58 5.21
N LEU A 252 18.71 3.55 5.89
CA LEU A 252 18.97 3.57 7.33
C LEU A 252 20.00 4.63 7.73
N GLY A 253 20.99 4.88 6.89
CA GLY A 253 21.96 5.95 7.09
C GLY A 253 21.37 7.36 7.03
N ARG A 254 20.17 7.53 6.50
CA ARG A 254 19.48 8.82 6.33
C ARG A 254 18.27 8.99 7.24
N LEU A 255 17.57 7.89 7.56
CA LEU A 255 16.36 7.91 8.36
C LEU A 255 16.68 7.91 9.87
N PHE A 256 15.80 8.49 10.66
CA PHE A 256 15.77 8.29 12.11
C PHE A 256 15.20 6.89 12.40
N ALA A 257 15.81 5.87 11.80
CA ALA A 257 15.36 4.50 11.86
C ALA A 257 16.44 3.63 12.49
N ASP A 258 16.18 3.13 13.68
CA ASP A 258 17.05 2.13 14.30
C ASP A 258 16.74 0.71 13.78
N THR A 259 15.72 0.56 12.92
CA THR A 259 15.21 -0.76 12.54
C THR A 259 14.82 -0.85 11.08
N SER A 260 15.58 -1.68 10.34
CA SER A 260 15.01 -2.42 9.22
C SER A 260 14.64 -3.81 9.67
N VAL A 261 13.57 -4.34 9.11
CA VAL A 261 13.10 -5.70 9.38
C VAL A 261 13.03 -6.46 8.06
N THR A 262 13.72 -7.60 8.02
CA THR A 262 13.61 -8.53 6.91
C THR A 262 12.65 -9.65 7.29
N VAL A 263 11.59 -9.81 6.50
CA VAL A 263 10.61 -10.88 6.68
C VAL A 263 11.07 -12.10 5.89
N PRO A 264 11.40 -13.21 6.57
CA PRO A 264 11.93 -14.39 5.90
C PRO A 264 10.88 -15.03 4.99
N ARG A 265 11.33 -15.55 3.85
CA ARG A 265 10.53 -16.34 2.89
C ARG A 265 9.35 -15.61 2.23
N VAL A 266 9.29 -14.29 2.34
CA VAL A 266 8.31 -13.44 1.62
C VAL A 266 9.06 -12.70 0.52
N VAL A 267 8.71 -12.95 -0.76
CA VAL A 267 9.41 -12.35 -1.90
C VAL A 267 8.94 -10.93 -2.17
N TYR A 268 7.63 -10.67 -2.09
CA TYR A 268 7.07 -9.35 -2.39
C TYR A 268 5.86 -9.02 -1.54
N ALA A 269 5.95 -7.88 -0.99
CA ALA A 269 5.38 -7.13 0.08
C ALA A 269 4.88 -8.01 1.22
N PRO A 270 5.60 -7.99 2.36
CA PRO A 270 5.07 -8.48 3.62
C PRO A 270 3.63 -8.01 3.85
N VAL A 271 2.78 -8.87 4.38
CA VAL A 271 1.38 -8.54 4.66
C VAL A 271 1.21 -7.81 6.00
N LEU A 272 2.32 -7.60 6.72
CA LEU A 272 2.44 -6.84 7.97
C LEU A 272 1.77 -7.51 9.19
N ASP A 273 1.36 -8.77 9.08
CA ASP A 273 0.90 -9.60 10.20
C ASP A 273 1.97 -10.62 10.65
N GLU A 274 3.08 -10.70 9.93
CA GLU A 274 4.23 -11.51 10.33
C GLU A 274 4.81 -11.01 11.66
N PRO A 275 5.29 -11.90 12.55
CA PRO A 275 5.74 -11.53 13.89
C PRO A 275 6.80 -10.41 13.89
N VAL A 276 7.76 -10.46 12.96
CA VAL A 276 8.84 -9.46 12.88
C VAL A 276 8.34 -8.11 12.36
N ALA A 277 7.44 -8.10 11.37
CA ALA A 277 6.80 -6.88 10.86
C ALA A 277 5.90 -6.27 11.94
N SER A 278 5.11 -7.11 12.61
CA SER A 278 4.25 -6.72 13.72
C SER A 278 5.04 -6.05 14.86
N ALA A 279 6.20 -6.59 15.24
CA ALA A 279 7.06 -6.01 16.27
C ALA A 279 7.62 -4.64 15.84
N ALA A 280 7.97 -4.47 14.55
CA ALA A 280 8.43 -3.19 14.02
C ALA A 280 7.32 -2.12 14.07
N ILE A 281 6.08 -2.51 13.79
CA ILE A 281 4.92 -1.62 13.90
C ILE A 281 4.69 -1.20 15.35
N ASP A 282 4.74 -2.12 16.30
CA ASP A 282 4.58 -1.81 17.73
C ASP A 282 5.65 -0.83 18.20
N ALA A 283 6.91 -1.06 17.81
CA ALA A 283 8.02 -0.16 18.13
C ALA A 283 7.84 1.24 17.51
N LEU A 284 7.35 1.33 16.27
CA LEU A 284 7.00 2.59 15.61
C LEU A 284 5.93 3.33 16.41
N LEU A 285 4.80 2.68 16.67
CA LEU A 285 3.65 3.30 17.33
C LEU A 285 3.95 3.74 18.77
N ALA A 286 4.79 3.00 19.49
CA ALA A 286 5.26 3.39 20.84
C ALA A 286 6.08 4.69 20.84
N ARG A 287 6.66 5.11 19.72
CA ARG A 287 7.47 6.34 19.57
C ARG A 287 6.67 7.54 19.09
N VAL A 288 5.45 7.34 18.65
CA VAL A 288 4.57 8.39 18.09
C VAL A 288 3.67 9.01 19.14
N VAL A 289 3.54 8.40 20.29
CA VAL A 289 2.66 8.82 21.40
C VAL A 289 3.22 10.06 22.11
#